data_502ef54ab722eb3c6d19513f280c1e95
#
_entry.id   502ef54ab722eb3c6d19513f280c1e95
#
_cell.length_a   1.000
_cell.length_b   1.000
_cell.length_c   1.000
_cell.angle_alpha   90.00
_cell.angle_beta   90.00
_cell.angle_gamma   90.00
#
_symmetry.space_group_name_H-M   'P 1'
#
loop_
_entity.id
_entity.type
_entity.pdbx_description
1 polymer ?
#
loop_
_entity_poly.entity_id
_entity_poly.type
_entity_poly.pdbx_seq_one_letter_code
_entity_poly.pdbx_strand_id
1 'polypeptide(L)'
;MEEGTETPKYDHLTVYSPLPESETLLYCSAFRKDTGITVDCIHLPAGEMTARLEQERDNPRASVLLGGSADNYIQLREAGLLEAYQSPELTDVPEAYQDEQGVWNPIYIGTLCFACNTDWFARTGTPMPTCWDDLLSPALAG
;
A
#
# COMPACT_ATOMS: atom_id res chain seq x y z
N MET A 1 11.29 -28.39 -25.73
CA MET A 1 11.09 -26.94 -26.00
C MET A 1 11.64 -26.26 -24.77
N GLU A 2 12.83 -25.70 -24.89
CA GLU A 2 13.44 -24.90 -23.83
C GLU A 2 12.69 -23.56 -23.81
N GLU A 3 11.96 -23.29 -22.73
CA GLU A 3 11.50 -21.94 -22.43
C GLU A 3 12.75 -21.09 -22.22
N GLY A 4 13.07 -20.28 -23.23
CA GLY A 4 14.12 -19.31 -23.13
C GLY A 4 13.72 -18.29 -22.06
N THR A 5 14.38 -18.34 -20.92
CA THR A 5 14.35 -17.29 -19.94
C THR A 5 14.98 -16.06 -20.59
N GLU A 6 14.13 -15.15 -21.10
CA GLU A 6 14.58 -13.83 -21.53
C GLU A 6 15.31 -13.17 -20.35
N THR A 7 16.55 -12.80 -20.57
CA THR A 7 17.32 -12.03 -19.59
C THR A 7 16.59 -10.74 -19.34
N PRO A 8 16.24 -10.38 -18.09
CA PRO A 8 15.50 -9.16 -17.81
C PRO A 8 16.24 -7.96 -18.38
N LYS A 9 15.50 -7.07 -19.02
CA LYS A 9 16.03 -5.85 -19.66
C LYS A 9 16.67 -4.89 -18.64
N TYR A 10 16.27 -5.02 -17.37
CA TYR A 10 16.79 -4.25 -16.24
C TYR A 10 17.16 -5.22 -15.13
N ASP A 11 18.29 -4.96 -14.49
CA ASP A 11 18.84 -5.75 -13.38
C ASP A 11 18.59 -5.11 -12.01
N HIS A 12 17.94 -3.96 -12.00
CA HIS A 12 17.76 -3.13 -10.81
C HIS A 12 16.41 -2.40 -10.80
N LEU A 13 15.74 -2.37 -9.63
CA LEU A 13 14.52 -1.61 -9.35
C LEU A 13 14.68 -0.77 -8.09
N THR A 14 14.06 0.41 -8.07
CA THR A 14 13.90 1.24 -6.87
C THR A 14 12.44 1.21 -6.42
N VAL A 15 12.21 0.78 -5.19
CA VAL A 15 10.88 0.69 -4.57
C VAL A 15 10.74 1.76 -3.49
N TYR A 16 9.70 2.59 -3.59
CA TYR A 16 9.27 3.49 -2.52
C TYR A 16 8.12 2.84 -1.75
N SER A 17 8.21 2.83 -0.42
CA SER A 17 7.22 2.15 0.42
C SER A 17 6.97 2.86 1.74
N PRO A 18 5.69 3.08 2.14
CA PRO A 18 5.31 3.52 3.47
C PRO A 18 5.09 2.35 4.45
N LEU A 19 5.21 1.11 3.99
CA LEU A 19 5.11 -0.08 4.85
C LEU A 19 6.30 -0.14 5.82
N PRO A 20 6.17 -0.84 6.96
CA PRO A 20 7.30 -1.15 7.82
C PRO A 20 8.46 -1.75 7.03
N GLU A 21 9.70 -1.35 7.36
CA GLU A 21 10.89 -1.79 6.64
C GLU A 21 10.98 -3.32 6.54
N SER A 22 10.69 -4.04 7.63
CA SER A 22 10.71 -5.50 7.66
C SER A 22 9.73 -6.14 6.68
N GLU A 23 8.56 -5.53 6.50
CA GLU A 23 7.55 -6.01 5.56
C GLU A 23 7.94 -5.72 4.12
N THR A 24 8.41 -4.50 3.84
CA THR A 24 8.95 -4.13 2.52
C THR A 24 10.09 -5.05 2.10
N LEU A 25 11.04 -5.33 2.99
CA LEU A 25 12.16 -6.23 2.73
C LEU A 25 11.71 -7.67 2.45
N LEU A 26 10.62 -8.13 3.05
CA LEU A 26 10.06 -9.46 2.78
C LEU A 26 9.63 -9.57 1.31
N TYR A 27 8.84 -8.61 0.82
CA TYR A 27 8.41 -8.58 -0.59
C TYR A 27 9.58 -8.43 -1.55
N CYS A 28 10.47 -7.49 -1.30
CA CYS A 28 11.64 -7.24 -2.13
C CYS A 28 12.59 -8.45 -2.19
N SER A 29 12.77 -9.16 -1.07
CA SER A 29 13.61 -10.36 -1.03
C SER A 29 13.00 -11.54 -1.79
N ALA A 30 11.68 -11.72 -1.69
CA ALA A 30 10.97 -12.75 -2.45
C ALA A 30 11.09 -12.47 -3.96
N PHE A 31 10.81 -11.25 -4.38
CA PHE A 31 10.94 -10.84 -5.78
C PHE A 31 12.37 -11.04 -6.33
N ARG A 32 13.38 -10.61 -5.57
CA ARG A 32 14.78 -10.82 -5.95
C ARG A 32 15.14 -12.30 -6.10
N LYS A 33 14.63 -13.13 -5.19
CA LYS A 33 14.87 -14.59 -5.24
C LYS A 33 14.30 -15.22 -6.50
N ASP A 34 13.09 -14.79 -6.90
CA ASP A 34 12.37 -15.38 -8.01
C ASP A 34 12.85 -14.86 -9.38
N THR A 35 13.27 -13.59 -9.44
CA THR A 35 13.61 -12.92 -10.71
C THR A 35 15.12 -12.69 -10.92
N GLY A 36 15.92 -12.69 -9.85
CA GLY A 36 17.33 -12.29 -9.88
C GLY A 36 17.55 -10.76 -9.95
N ILE A 37 16.48 -9.95 -10.03
CA ILE A 37 16.56 -8.49 -10.12
C ILE A 37 16.90 -7.91 -8.75
N THR A 38 17.87 -7.02 -8.68
CA THR A 38 18.21 -6.29 -7.45
C THR A 38 17.16 -5.23 -7.16
N VAL A 39 16.76 -5.09 -5.89
CA VAL A 39 15.76 -4.12 -5.44
C VAL A 39 16.33 -3.24 -4.34
N ASP A 40 16.35 -1.93 -4.56
CA ASP A 40 16.59 -0.91 -3.54
C ASP A 40 15.27 -0.45 -2.96
N CYS A 41 15.09 -0.64 -1.65
CA CYS A 41 13.89 -0.25 -0.94
C CYS A 41 14.15 1.06 -0.18
N ILE A 42 13.35 2.08 -0.45
CA ILE A 42 13.40 3.37 0.26
C ILE A 42 12.10 3.52 1.04
N HIS A 43 12.21 3.51 2.37
CA HIS A 43 11.07 3.75 3.25
C HIS A 43 10.76 5.25 3.31
N LEU A 44 9.52 5.62 3.00
CA LEU A 44 9.02 6.99 3.02
C LEU A 44 7.59 6.99 3.58
N PRO A 45 7.26 7.86 4.55
CA PRO A 45 5.86 8.10 4.91
C PRO A 45 5.03 8.46 3.68
N ALA A 46 3.75 8.06 3.66
CA ALA A 46 2.90 8.21 2.46
C ALA A 46 2.85 9.63 1.89
N GLY A 47 2.78 10.65 2.75
CA GLY A 47 2.80 12.07 2.32
C GLY A 47 4.12 12.50 1.70
N GLU A 48 5.26 12.03 2.24
CA GLU A 48 6.59 12.31 1.68
C GLU A 48 6.79 11.59 0.35
N MET A 49 6.28 10.36 0.23
CA MET A 49 6.32 9.59 -1.02
C MET A 49 5.60 10.34 -2.14
N THR A 50 4.38 10.83 -1.90
CA THR A 50 3.62 11.61 -2.88
C THR A 50 4.37 12.88 -3.29
N ALA A 51 4.84 13.67 -2.33
CA ALA A 51 5.58 14.91 -2.60
C ALA A 51 6.88 14.65 -3.39
N ARG A 52 7.57 13.57 -3.07
CA ARG A 52 8.80 13.20 -3.77
C ARG A 52 8.53 12.79 -5.21
N LEU A 53 7.49 12.03 -5.47
CA LEU A 53 7.10 11.66 -6.84
C LEU A 53 6.74 12.88 -7.70
N GLU A 54 6.06 13.87 -7.12
CA GLU A 54 5.77 15.12 -7.78
C GLU A 54 7.05 15.90 -8.15
N GLN A 55 8.03 15.93 -7.25
CA GLN A 55 9.33 16.56 -7.50
C GLN A 55 10.16 15.82 -8.54
N GLU A 56 10.04 14.51 -8.62
CA GLU A 56 10.75 13.64 -9.54
C GLU A 56 10.01 13.45 -10.89
N ARG A 57 8.90 14.16 -11.12
CA ARG A 57 8.03 14.04 -12.32
C ARG A 57 8.81 13.99 -13.64
N ASP A 58 9.77 14.89 -13.82
CA ASP A 58 10.54 15.00 -15.05
C ASP A 58 11.74 14.04 -15.13
N ASN A 59 12.06 13.40 -14.00
CA ASN A 59 13.14 12.41 -13.88
C ASN A 59 12.79 11.37 -12.82
N PRO A 60 11.83 10.48 -13.08
CA PRO A 60 11.39 9.46 -12.13
C PRO A 60 12.52 8.57 -11.64
N ARG A 61 12.59 8.36 -10.33
CA ARG A 61 13.58 7.51 -9.67
C ARG A 61 12.96 6.21 -9.17
N ALA A 62 11.70 6.26 -8.73
CA ALA A 62 10.99 5.07 -8.31
C ALA A 62 10.57 4.25 -9.53
N SER A 63 10.82 2.95 -9.48
CA SER A 63 10.30 1.98 -10.43
C SER A 63 8.94 1.44 -9.99
N VAL A 64 8.75 1.29 -8.66
CA VAL A 64 7.55 0.71 -8.07
C VAL A 64 7.20 1.43 -6.77
N LEU A 65 5.91 1.64 -6.53
CA LEU A 65 5.36 2.05 -5.24
C LEU A 65 4.70 0.84 -4.59
N LEU A 66 5.07 0.53 -3.35
CA LEU A 66 4.60 -0.67 -2.66
C LEU A 66 3.90 -0.32 -1.34
N GLY A 67 2.59 -0.57 -1.25
CA GLY A 67 1.79 -0.32 -0.04
C GLY A 67 1.23 1.09 0.04
N GLY A 68 0.58 1.41 1.14
CA GLY A 68 -0.17 2.66 1.31
C GLY A 68 -1.67 2.47 1.04
N SER A 69 -2.43 3.57 1.03
CA SER A 69 -3.87 3.57 0.80
C SER A 69 -4.21 3.87 -0.66
N ALA A 70 -5.35 3.38 -1.12
CA ALA A 70 -5.87 3.65 -2.46
C ALA A 70 -6.01 5.16 -2.75
N ASP A 71 -6.35 5.96 -1.74
CA ASP A 71 -6.50 7.43 -1.90
C ASP A 71 -5.23 8.09 -2.42
N ASN A 72 -4.05 7.67 -1.96
CA ASN A 72 -2.77 8.19 -2.43
C ASN A 72 -2.55 7.82 -3.90
N TYR A 73 -2.90 6.60 -4.29
CA TYR A 73 -2.75 6.13 -5.68
C TYR A 73 -3.73 6.83 -6.61
N ILE A 74 -4.94 7.12 -6.16
CA ILE A 74 -5.93 7.92 -6.91
C ILE A 74 -5.37 9.32 -7.20
N GLN A 75 -4.80 9.99 -6.20
CA GLN A 75 -4.17 11.31 -6.37
C GLN A 75 -2.98 11.26 -7.35
N LEU A 76 -2.11 10.27 -7.22
CA LEU A 76 -0.96 10.08 -8.12
C LEU A 76 -1.40 9.77 -9.56
N ARG A 77 -2.47 8.99 -9.73
CA ARG A 77 -3.09 8.70 -11.02
C ARG A 77 -3.61 9.99 -11.67
N GLU A 78 -4.40 10.79 -10.93
CA GLU A 78 -4.94 12.07 -11.42
C GLU A 78 -3.84 13.07 -11.77
N ALA A 79 -2.72 13.01 -11.05
CA ALA A 79 -1.53 13.78 -11.35
C ALA A 79 -0.73 13.24 -12.56
N GLY A 80 -1.09 12.08 -13.13
CA GLY A 80 -0.39 11.46 -14.27
C GLY A 80 1.02 10.97 -13.91
N LEU A 81 1.22 10.50 -12.66
CA LEU A 81 2.51 10.04 -12.14
C LEU A 81 2.64 8.51 -12.11
N LEU A 82 1.60 7.81 -12.48
CA LEU A 82 1.56 6.34 -12.52
C LEU A 82 1.32 5.85 -13.94
N GLU A 83 1.99 4.78 -14.31
CA GLU A 83 1.76 4.04 -15.55
C GLU A 83 0.74 2.92 -15.33
N ALA A 84 -0.16 2.72 -16.29
CA ALA A 84 -1.16 1.66 -16.21
C ALA A 84 -0.52 0.29 -16.43
N TYR A 85 -0.75 -0.63 -15.49
CA TYR A 85 -0.39 -2.03 -15.58
C TYR A 85 -1.39 -2.88 -14.82
N GLN A 86 -2.16 -3.68 -15.52
CA GLN A 86 -3.08 -4.63 -14.90
C GLN A 86 -2.38 -5.98 -14.72
N SER A 87 -2.18 -6.39 -13.46
CA SER A 87 -1.56 -7.65 -13.16
C SER A 87 -2.47 -8.83 -13.59
N PRO A 88 -1.94 -9.89 -14.21
CA PRO A 88 -2.71 -11.10 -14.48
C PRO A 88 -3.18 -11.81 -13.20
N GLU A 89 -2.53 -11.55 -12.06
CA GLU A 89 -2.87 -12.13 -10.75
C GLU A 89 -4.14 -11.50 -10.12
N LEU A 90 -4.74 -10.47 -10.75
CA LEU A 90 -5.97 -9.85 -10.26
C LEU A 90 -7.24 -10.67 -10.52
N THR A 91 -7.14 -11.82 -11.17
CA THR A 91 -8.30 -12.66 -11.56
C THR A 91 -9.18 -13.03 -10.37
N ASP A 92 -8.59 -13.26 -9.21
CA ASP A 92 -9.30 -13.65 -7.99
C ASP A 92 -9.62 -12.47 -7.05
N VAL A 93 -9.26 -11.25 -7.46
CA VAL A 93 -9.54 -10.03 -6.68
C VAL A 93 -10.88 -9.45 -7.13
N PRO A 94 -11.86 -9.22 -6.22
CA PRO A 94 -13.13 -8.62 -6.60
C PRO A 94 -12.96 -7.25 -7.26
N GLU A 95 -13.70 -6.98 -8.33
CA GLU A 95 -13.65 -5.73 -9.09
C GLU A 95 -13.80 -4.47 -8.22
N ALA A 96 -14.59 -4.56 -7.15
CA ALA A 96 -14.78 -3.45 -6.20
C ALA A 96 -13.49 -2.97 -5.51
N TYR A 97 -12.42 -3.76 -5.56
CA TYR A 97 -11.11 -3.43 -4.99
C TYR A 97 -10.05 -3.16 -6.06
N GLN A 98 -10.40 -3.22 -7.33
CA GLN A 98 -9.51 -2.95 -8.44
C GLN A 98 -9.64 -1.49 -8.91
N ASP A 99 -8.57 -0.94 -9.47
CA ASP A 99 -8.64 0.36 -10.14
C ASP A 99 -9.22 0.21 -11.55
N GLU A 100 -10.24 1.00 -11.89
CA GLU A 100 -10.90 0.96 -13.18
C GLU A 100 -9.97 1.28 -14.37
N GLN A 101 -8.90 2.04 -14.12
CA GLN A 101 -7.90 2.43 -15.13
C GLN A 101 -6.66 1.53 -15.11
N GLY A 102 -6.57 0.60 -14.15
CA GLY A 102 -5.47 -0.34 -14.03
C GLY A 102 -4.12 0.30 -13.69
N VAL A 103 -4.09 1.47 -13.04
CA VAL A 103 -2.84 2.14 -12.66
C VAL A 103 -2.30 1.73 -11.31
N TRP A 104 -3.09 1.02 -10.52
CA TRP A 104 -2.61 0.38 -9.29
C TRP A 104 -3.30 -0.97 -9.08
N ASN A 105 -2.61 -1.87 -8.37
CA ASN A 105 -3.07 -3.22 -8.08
C ASN A 105 -3.15 -3.42 -6.56
N PRO A 106 -4.28 -3.89 -6.00
CA PRO A 106 -4.43 -4.10 -4.57
C PRO A 106 -3.61 -5.32 -4.12
N ILE A 107 -2.95 -5.22 -2.97
CA ILE A 107 -2.18 -6.30 -2.37
C ILE A 107 -2.69 -6.71 -0.99
N TYR A 108 -3.46 -5.85 -0.34
CA TYR A 108 -4.14 -6.14 0.93
C TYR A 108 -5.36 -5.23 1.13
N ILE A 109 -6.22 -5.62 2.06
CA ILE A 109 -7.35 -4.80 2.53
C ILE A 109 -7.11 -4.48 4.00
N GLY A 110 -7.07 -3.19 4.33
CA GLY A 110 -7.02 -2.70 5.70
C GLY A 110 -8.42 -2.32 6.19
N THR A 111 -8.82 -2.84 7.33
CA THR A 111 -10.07 -2.46 7.98
C THR A 111 -9.79 -1.50 9.12
N LEU A 112 -10.42 -0.31 9.09
CA LEU A 112 -10.39 0.61 10.21
C LEU A 112 -11.28 0.05 11.33
N CYS A 113 -10.73 0.02 12.54
CA CYS A 113 -11.45 -0.41 13.74
C CYS A 113 -11.05 0.45 14.94
N PHE A 114 -11.85 0.40 15.99
CA PHE A 114 -11.47 0.89 17.29
C PHE A 114 -11.36 -0.26 18.27
N ALA A 115 -10.41 -0.16 19.19
CA ALA A 115 -10.20 -1.13 20.28
C ALA A 115 -10.72 -0.54 21.58
N CYS A 116 -11.46 -1.34 22.35
CA CYS A 116 -12.03 -0.95 23.63
C CYS A 116 -11.30 -1.65 24.77
N ASN A 117 -10.90 -0.90 25.79
CA ASN A 117 -10.40 -1.47 27.04
C ASN A 117 -11.59 -2.00 27.87
N THR A 118 -11.82 -3.29 27.81
CA THR A 118 -12.96 -3.96 28.46
C THR A 118 -13.00 -3.74 29.97
N ASP A 119 -11.85 -3.69 30.64
CA ASP A 119 -11.76 -3.48 32.08
C ASP A 119 -12.16 -2.05 32.47
N TRP A 120 -11.84 -1.08 31.62
CA TRP A 120 -12.26 0.31 31.84
C TRP A 120 -13.80 0.41 31.74
N PHE A 121 -14.41 -0.14 30.70
CA PHE A 121 -15.85 -0.12 30.50
C PHE A 121 -16.59 -0.85 31.65
N ALA A 122 -16.09 -2.02 32.06
CA ALA A 122 -16.67 -2.76 33.18
C ALA A 122 -16.59 -1.98 34.51
N ARG A 123 -15.48 -1.30 34.77
CA ARG A 123 -15.24 -0.54 36.00
C ARG A 123 -16.07 0.76 36.05
N THR A 124 -16.25 1.45 34.95
CA THR A 124 -16.96 2.72 34.87
C THR A 124 -18.46 2.56 34.70
N GLY A 125 -18.92 1.40 34.26
CA GLY A 125 -20.32 1.16 33.91
C GLY A 125 -20.75 1.89 32.63
N THR A 126 -19.80 2.46 31.86
CA THR A 126 -20.07 3.10 30.58
C THR A 126 -20.44 2.03 29.55
N PRO A 127 -21.49 2.21 28.75
CA PRO A 127 -21.80 1.29 27.66
C PRO A 127 -20.67 1.20 26.66
N MET A 128 -20.31 -0.04 26.25
CA MET A 128 -19.28 -0.25 25.23
C MET A 128 -19.80 0.20 23.85
N PRO A 129 -19.03 0.99 23.09
CA PRO A 129 -19.43 1.42 21.75
C PRO A 129 -19.54 0.23 20.79
N THR A 130 -20.55 0.24 19.95
CA THR A 130 -20.84 -0.79 18.95
C THR A 130 -20.74 -0.27 17.52
N CYS A 131 -20.74 1.04 17.34
CA CYS A 131 -20.58 1.73 16.08
C CYS A 131 -19.75 3.01 16.24
N TRP A 132 -19.40 3.64 15.14
CA TRP A 132 -18.58 4.87 15.12
C TRP A 132 -19.28 6.04 15.82
N ASP A 133 -20.60 6.15 15.69
CA ASP A 133 -21.38 7.23 16.30
C ASP A 133 -21.37 7.16 17.84
N ASP A 134 -21.28 5.96 18.40
CA ASP A 134 -21.18 5.78 19.86
C ASP A 134 -19.92 6.43 20.45
N LEU A 135 -18.84 6.60 19.63
CA LEU A 135 -17.61 7.26 20.06
C LEU A 135 -17.78 8.76 20.32
N LEU A 136 -18.87 9.37 19.82
CA LEU A 136 -19.22 10.77 20.07
C LEU A 136 -19.91 10.96 21.43
N SER A 137 -20.16 9.87 22.18
CA SER A 137 -20.78 9.93 23.50
C SER A 137 -19.97 10.83 24.46
N PRO A 138 -20.59 11.78 25.17
CA PRO A 138 -19.92 12.60 26.18
C PRO A 138 -19.25 11.76 27.30
N ALA A 139 -19.73 10.53 27.54
CA ALA A 139 -19.15 9.60 28.51
C ALA A 139 -17.76 9.10 28.11
N LEU A 140 -17.36 9.26 26.84
CA LEU A 140 -16.07 8.89 26.29
C LEU A 140 -15.15 10.11 26.05
N ALA A 141 -15.63 11.32 26.31
CA ALA A 141 -14.82 12.51 26.26
C ALA A 141 -13.84 12.51 27.45
N GLY A 142 -12.52 12.53 27.15
CA GLY A 142 -11.44 12.59 28.13
C GLY A 142 -11.05 14.02 28.49
#